data_fdf2324aba3f90dad7472c94777d5551
#
_entry.id   fdf2324aba3f90dad7472c94777d5551
#
_cell.length_a   1.000
_cell.length_b   1.000
_cell.length_c   1.000
_cell.angle_alpha   90.00
_cell.angle_beta   90.00
_cell.angle_gamma   90.00
#
_symmetry.space_group_name_H-M   'P 1'
#
loop_
_entity.id
_entity.type
_entity.pdbx_description
1 polymer ?
#
loop_
_entity_poly.entity_id
_entity_poly.type
_entity_poly.pdbx_seq_one_letter_code
_entity_poly.pdbx_strand_id
1 'polypeptide(L)'
;MQRLSFLLKSWLVFLALVTSAAPLHAQARSQDRLQDRLNVVASFSILGDFVRNVGGDRVNVTTLVGPDGDVHVYTPPPADAQKVAGAKLLIINGFGLEGWLPRLLQASGSKAPIVVATKGIAPLKLGSDADPHAWQSVANAKIYVADIRDALMAADPADAEVFRANAENYLGRLDALDREVRQAVAQIPPNHRKVISTHDAFGYFAAAYGIEFIAPLGVSTEAEVSARDISRIITQVKALGIPAVFLENISDDRLMRRISAETGARIGGTLYSDSLTDEKGVAPTYIDMVRHNIKALTSALAN
;
A
#
# COMPACT_ATOMS: atom_id res chain seq x y z
N MET A 1 -41.54 82.97 -38.83
CA MET A 1 -40.96 83.28 -37.51
C MET A 1 -41.53 82.27 -36.52
N GLN A 2 -40.89 81.10 -36.42
CA GLN A 2 -41.30 80.05 -35.50
C GLN A 2 -40.06 79.48 -34.85
N ARG A 3 -40.04 79.54 -33.53
CA ARG A 3 -38.95 78.99 -32.68
C ARG A 3 -39.23 77.52 -32.44
N LEU A 4 -38.32 76.66 -32.82
CA LEU A 4 -38.38 75.22 -32.57
C LEU A 4 -37.54 74.90 -31.29
N SER A 5 -38.26 74.43 -30.27
CA SER A 5 -37.67 74.02 -29.02
C SER A 5 -37.23 72.53 -29.09
N PHE A 6 -35.96 72.26 -28.91
CA PHE A 6 -35.41 70.88 -28.81
C PHE A 6 -35.44 70.46 -27.33
N LEU A 7 -36.22 69.42 -27.01
CA LEU A 7 -36.20 68.71 -25.74
C LEU A 7 -35.18 67.57 -25.82
N LEU A 8 -34.08 67.73 -25.11
CA LEU A 8 -33.13 66.63 -24.89
C LEU A 8 -33.72 65.72 -23.77
N LYS A 9 -34.04 64.48 -24.11
CA LYS A 9 -34.32 63.43 -23.13
C LYS A 9 -33.02 62.73 -22.76
N SER A 10 -32.50 62.99 -21.54
CA SER A 10 -31.38 62.25 -20.96
C SER A 10 -31.85 60.90 -20.50
N TRP A 11 -31.36 59.86 -21.12
CA TRP A 11 -31.49 58.48 -20.65
C TRP A 11 -30.31 58.16 -19.72
N LEU A 12 -30.57 58.04 -18.42
CA LEU A 12 -29.65 57.49 -17.44
C LEU A 12 -29.65 55.98 -17.55
N VAL A 13 -28.59 55.41 -18.11
CA VAL A 13 -28.32 53.98 -18.08
C VAL A 13 -27.75 53.63 -16.72
N PHE A 14 -28.54 53.00 -15.86
CA PHE A 14 -28.10 52.38 -14.63
C PHE A 14 -27.37 51.06 -14.96
N LEU A 15 -26.03 51.08 -14.98
CA LEU A 15 -25.20 49.88 -15.10
C LEU A 15 -25.17 49.20 -13.74
N ALA A 16 -25.98 48.19 -13.51
CA ALA A 16 -25.95 47.38 -12.29
C ALA A 16 -24.65 46.52 -12.30
N LEU A 17 -23.69 46.89 -11.49
CA LEU A 17 -22.54 46.03 -11.17
C LEU A 17 -23.04 44.84 -10.32
N VAL A 18 -23.32 43.74 -10.96
CA VAL A 18 -23.47 42.45 -10.29
C VAL A 18 -22.05 41.95 -9.93
N THR A 19 -21.57 42.31 -8.76
CA THR A 19 -20.33 41.74 -8.21
C THR A 19 -20.59 40.29 -7.83
N SER A 20 -20.07 39.37 -8.62
CA SER A 20 -20.13 37.95 -8.34
C SER A 20 -19.29 37.62 -7.09
N ALA A 21 -19.95 37.51 -5.93
CA ALA A 21 -19.33 37.12 -4.65
C ALA A 21 -19.03 35.58 -4.57
N ALA A 22 -19.21 34.85 -5.65
CA ALA A 22 -19.06 33.40 -5.69
C ALA A 22 -17.62 32.87 -5.46
N PRO A 23 -16.51 33.51 -5.93
CA PRO A 23 -15.18 32.90 -5.76
C PRO A 23 -14.62 32.95 -4.34
N LEU A 24 -14.95 33.98 -3.53
CA LEU A 24 -14.44 34.09 -2.17
C LEU A 24 -15.01 33.03 -1.22
N HIS A 25 -16.29 32.68 -1.36
CA HIS A 25 -16.91 31.65 -0.51
C HIS A 25 -16.44 30.22 -0.86
N ALA A 26 -16.12 29.96 -2.13
CA ALA A 26 -15.55 28.67 -2.55
C ALA A 26 -14.11 28.49 -2.03
N GLN A 27 -13.34 29.56 -2.03
CA GLN A 27 -11.95 29.57 -1.57
C GLN A 27 -11.85 29.46 -0.04
N ALA A 28 -12.74 30.13 0.71
CA ALA A 28 -12.84 30.02 2.17
C ALA A 28 -13.27 28.58 2.58
N ARG A 29 -14.26 28.00 1.90
CA ARG A 29 -14.69 26.60 2.14
C ARG A 29 -13.62 25.59 1.80
N SER A 30 -12.75 25.83 0.82
CA SER A 30 -11.65 24.93 0.50
C SER A 30 -10.52 25.02 1.52
N GLN A 31 -10.25 26.20 2.09
CA GLN A 31 -9.27 26.38 3.14
C GLN A 31 -9.72 25.81 4.50
N ASP A 32 -10.99 25.98 4.89
CA ASP A 32 -11.57 25.35 6.07
C ASP A 32 -11.52 23.82 5.96
N ARG A 33 -11.81 23.24 4.77
CA ARG A 33 -11.73 21.80 4.55
C ARG A 33 -10.32 21.23 4.64
N LEU A 34 -9.28 22.02 4.35
CA LEU A 34 -7.89 21.58 4.50
C LEU A 34 -7.45 21.52 5.98
N GLN A 35 -8.09 22.29 6.85
CA GLN A 35 -7.82 22.29 8.29
C GLN A 35 -8.56 21.17 9.04
N ASP A 36 -9.66 20.67 8.50
CA ASP A 36 -10.52 19.65 9.12
C ASP A 36 -10.20 18.21 8.71
N ARG A 37 -9.10 17.98 7.96
CA ARG A 37 -8.72 16.62 7.55
C ARG A 37 -8.42 15.73 8.74
N LEU A 38 -8.93 14.50 8.70
CA LEU A 38 -8.64 13.49 9.71
C LEU A 38 -7.16 13.05 9.62
N ASN A 39 -6.39 13.27 10.70
CA ASN A 39 -5.01 12.82 10.78
C ASN A 39 -4.93 11.31 11.04
N VAL A 40 -4.49 10.55 10.06
CA VAL A 40 -4.35 9.09 10.12
C VAL A 40 -2.87 8.71 10.03
N VAL A 41 -2.41 7.88 10.96
CA VAL A 41 -1.08 7.26 10.89
C VAL A 41 -1.24 5.81 10.46
N ALA A 42 -0.56 5.42 9.40
CA ALA A 42 -0.44 4.03 8.93
C ALA A 42 0.95 3.48 9.26
N SER A 43 1.05 2.22 9.65
CA SER A 43 2.33 1.63 10.06
C SER A 43 3.35 1.57 8.92
N PHE A 44 2.93 1.28 7.68
CA PHE A 44 3.82 1.19 6.53
C PHE A 44 3.16 1.62 5.21
N SER A 45 3.97 1.72 4.15
CA SER A 45 3.61 2.35 2.88
C SER A 45 2.37 1.77 2.20
N ILE A 46 2.19 0.44 2.23
CA ILE A 46 1.04 -0.25 1.61
C ILE A 46 -0.27 0.12 2.33
N LEU A 47 -0.28 0.11 3.66
CA LEU A 47 -1.45 0.59 4.41
C LEU A 47 -1.73 2.07 4.17
N GLY A 48 -0.65 2.88 4.07
CA GLY A 48 -0.78 4.29 3.73
C GLY A 48 -1.46 4.49 2.37
N ASP A 49 -1.16 3.66 1.37
CA ASP A 49 -1.82 3.70 0.06
C ASP A 49 -3.32 3.34 0.16
N PHE A 50 -3.67 2.29 0.90
CA PHE A 50 -5.08 1.94 1.13
C PHE A 50 -5.84 3.06 1.82
N VAL A 51 -5.26 3.66 2.87
CA VAL A 51 -5.88 4.80 3.57
C VAL A 51 -6.07 6.00 2.64
N ARG A 52 -5.07 6.33 1.80
CA ARG A 52 -5.20 7.42 0.81
C ARG A 52 -6.29 7.15 -0.22
N ASN A 53 -6.40 5.91 -0.71
CA ASN A 53 -7.43 5.54 -1.70
C ASN A 53 -8.85 5.60 -1.12
N VAL A 54 -9.04 5.27 0.15
CA VAL A 54 -10.35 5.32 0.83
C VAL A 54 -10.65 6.73 1.35
N GLY A 55 -9.68 7.37 1.98
CA GLY A 55 -9.86 8.67 2.63
C GLY A 55 -9.92 9.86 1.66
N GLY A 56 -9.23 9.72 0.52
CA GLY A 56 -9.16 10.80 -0.48
C GLY A 56 -8.61 12.10 0.10
N ASP A 57 -9.28 13.21 -0.20
CA ASP A 57 -8.94 14.55 0.27
C ASP A 57 -9.43 14.85 1.71
N ARG A 58 -10.08 13.88 2.38
CA ARG A 58 -10.61 14.03 3.75
C ARG A 58 -9.62 13.60 4.82
N VAL A 59 -8.48 13.02 4.45
CA VAL A 59 -7.47 12.51 5.38
C VAL A 59 -6.10 13.15 5.12
N ASN A 60 -5.34 13.32 6.20
CA ASN A 60 -3.90 13.52 6.18
C ASN A 60 -3.24 12.20 6.58
N VAL A 61 -2.58 11.53 5.63
CA VAL A 61 -1.97 10.22 5.87
C VAL A 61 -0.48 10.37 6.11
N THR A 62 -0.03 9.93 7.27
CA THR A 62 1.39 9.77 7.59
C THR A 62 1.71 8.29 7.68
N THR A 63 2.73 7.82 6.96
CA THR A 63 3.28 6.47 7.12
C THR A 63 4.50 6.52 8.04
N LEU A 64 4.63 5.54 8.93
CA LEU A 64 5.81 5.41 9.79
C LEU A 64 6.96 4.82 8.99
N VAL A 65 6.78 3.63 8.44
CA VAL A 65 7.74 3.03 7.51
C VAL A 65 7.39 3.47 6.09
N GLY A 66 8.25 4.32 5.54
CA GLY A 66 8.06 4.91 4.21
C GLY A 66 8.40 3.97 3.05
N PRO A 67 8.45 4.52 1.82
CA PRO A 67 8.87 3.77 0.64
C PRO A 67 10.23 3.09 0.81
N ASP A 68 10.37 1.90 0.22
CA ASP A 68 11.56 1.04 0.25
C ASP A 68 12.07 0.71 1.68
N GLY A 69 11.26 0.98 2.70
CA GLY A 69 11.57 0.68 4.09
C GLY A 69 11.15 -0.74 4.47
N ASP A 70 11.98 -1.39 5.29
CA ASP A 70 11.68 -2.69 5.86
C ASP A 70 10.90 -2.53 7.17
N VAL A 71 9.66 -3.03 7.18
CA VAL A 71 8.75 -2.91 8.33
C VAL A 71 9.12 -3.85 9.49
N HIS A 72 9.79 -4.97 9.20
CA HIS A 72 10.15 -5.97 10.23
C HIS A 72 11.23 -5.46 11.19
N VAL A 73 12.23 -4.76 10.64
CA VAL A 73 13.41 -4.29 11.39
C VAL A 73 13.39 -2.79 11.67
N TYR A 74 12.23 -2.17 11.50
CA TYR A 74 12.10 -0.73 11.69
C TYR A 74 12.38 -0.30 13.13
N THR A 75 13.23 0.72 13.27
CA THR A 75 13.50 1.39 14.54
C THR A 75 12.92 2.79 14.51
N PRO A 76 11.78 3.05 15.18
CA PRO A 76 11.13 4.35 15.14
C PRO A 76 12.02 5.47 15.72
N PRO A 77 12.30 6.54 14.97
CA PRO A 77 12.97 7.72 15.50
C PRO A 77 12.03 8.49 16.46
N PRO A 78 12.54 9.35 17.33
CA PRO A 78 11.73 10.14 18.27
C PRO A 78 10.63 10.98 17.60
N ALA A 79 10.83 11.41 16.36
CA ALA A 79 9.83 12.15 15.59
C ALA A 79 8.56 11.33 15.35
N ASP A 80 8.64 10.01 15.29
CA ASP A 80 7.45 9.17 15.09
C ASP A 80 6.54 9.13 16.31
N ALA A 81 7.08 9.25 17.50
CA ALA A 81 6.25 9.42 18.70
C ALA A 81 5.38 10.69 18.62
N GLN A 82 5.92 11.79 18.04
CA GLN A 82 5.15 13.01 17.81
C GLN A 82 4.05 12.82 16.75
N LYS A 83 4.36 12.10 15.64
CA LYS A 83 3.37 11.77 14.61
C LYS A 83 2.22 10.94 15.19
N VAL A 84 2.55 9.92 15.98
CA VAL A 84 1.56 9.04 16.64
C VAL A 84 0.76 9.82 17.71
N ALA A 85 1.39 10.72 18.48
CA ALA A 85 0.69 11.57 19.45
C ALA A 85 -0.34 12.51 18.80
N GLY A 86 -0.06 13.01 17.59
CA GLY A 86 -0.95 13.87 16.81
C GLY A 86 -2.01 13.14 16.00
N ALA A 87 -1.97 11.80 15.94
CA ALA A 87 -2.93 11.01 15.19
C ALA A 87 -4.33 11.01 15.83
N LYS A 88 -5.35 10.99 14.99
CA LYS A 88 -6.75 10.73 15.39
C LYS A 88 -7.12 9.25 15.21
N LEU A 89 -6.36 8.54 14.36
CA LEU A 89 -6.56 7.12 14.07
C LEU A 89 -5.21 6.50 13.69
N LEU A 90 -4.92 5.31 14.23
CA LEU A 90 -3.80 4.46 13.83
C LEU A 90 -4.31 3.26 13.05
N ILE A 91 -3.73 3.00 11.89
CA ILE A 91 -3.99 1.81 11.09
C ILE A 91 -2.73 0.95 11.09
N ILE A 92 -2.84 -0.27 11.54
CA ILE A 92 -1.75 -1.26 11.62
C ILE A 92 -2.15 -2.55 10.90
N ASN A 93 -1.16 -3.33 10.51
CA ASN A 93 -1.40 -4.64 9.91
C ASN A 93 -1.90 -5.65 10.95
N GLY A 94 -1.15 -5.81 12.02
CA GLY A 94 -1.35 -6.90 12.97
C GLY A 94 -0.59 -8.16 12.58
N PHE A 95 -1.03 -9.32 13.06
CA PHE A 95 -0.35 -10.62 12.90
C PHE A 95 1.13 -10.59 13.34
N GLY A 96 1.50 -9.68 14.23
CA GLY A 96 2.86 -9.57 14.76
C GLY A 96 3.85 -8.79 13.88
N LEU A 97 3.42 -8.20 12.75
CA LEU A 97 4.30 -7.46 11.83
C LEU A 97 5.04 -6.31 12.53
N GLU A 98 4.32 -5.51 13.30
CA GLU A 98 4.84 -4.30 13.93
C GLU A 98 5.37 -4.59 15.36
N GLY A 99 6.40 -5.43 15.48
CA GLY A 99 7.00 -5.79 16.78
C GLY A 99 7.52 -4.58 17.57
N TRP A 100 7.88 -3.50 16.89
CA TRP A 100 8.37 -2.23 17.44
C TRP A 100 7.24 -1.31 17.96
N LEU A 101 6.00 -1.50 17.55
CA LEU A 101 4.88 -0.60 17.81
C LEU A 101 4.55 -0.40 19.31
N PRO A 102 4.54 -1.42 20.18
CA PRO A 102 4.21 -1.23 21.59
C PRO A 102 5.09 -0.18 22.30
N ARG A 103 6.39 -0.18 21.99
CA ARG A 103 7.35 0.80 22.54
C ARG A 103 7.05 2.22 22.02
N LEU A 104 6.72 2.35 20.75
CA LEU A 104 6.37 3.62 20.14
C LEU A 104 5.07 4.20 20.73
N LEU A 105 4.05 3.37 20.93
CA LEU A 105 2.79 3.76 21.57
C LEU A 105 3.02 4.29 23.01
N GLN A 106 3.85 3.58 23.77
CA GLN A 106 4.21 4.02 25.12
C GLN A 106 4.93 5.37 25.08
N ALA A 107 5.90 5.54 24.18
CA ALA A 107 6.67 6.79 24.05
C ALA A 107 5.81 7.97 23.57
N SER A 108 4.82 7.73 22.73
CA SER A 108 3.94 8.77 22.19
C SER A 108 2.88 9.27 23.19
N GLY A 109 2.50 8.43 24.16
CA GLY A 109 1.36 8.69 25.05
C GLY A 109 0.01 8.81 24.33
N SER A 110 -0.07 8.41 23.06
CA SER A 110 -1.27 8.53 22.24
C SER A 110 -2.46 7.73 22.82
N LYS A 111 -3.65 8.30 22.67
CA LYS A 111 -4.94 7.67 23.00
C LYS A 111 -5.78 7.43 21.73
N ALA A 112 -5.20 7.63 20.54
CA ALA A 112 -5.90 7.39 19.29
C ALA A 112 -6.33 5.93 19.19
N PRO A 113 -7.53 5.65 18.67
CA PRO A 113 -7.96 4.29 18.36
C PRO A 113 -6.98 3.61 17.41
N ILE A 114 -6.73 2.31 17.66
CA ILE A 114 -5.89 1.47 16.82
C ILE A 114 -6.79 0.49 16.08
N VAL A 115 -6.68 0.48 14.76
CA VAL A 115 -7.40 -0.44 13.88
C VAL A 115 -6.43 -1.43 13.29
N VAL A 116 -6.69 -2.71 13.50
CA VAL A 116 -5.98 -3.82 12.89
C VAL A 116 -6.65 -4.14 11.56
N ALA A 117 -5.99 -3.80 10.46
CA ALA A 117 -6.57 -3.90 9.12
C ALA A 117 -6.68 -5.35 8.58
N THR A 118 -6.13 -6.32 9.31
CA THR A 118 -6.29 -7.76 9.01
C THR A 118 -7.40 -8.43 9.83
N LYS A 119 -8.22 -7.70 10.57
CA LYS A 119 -9.20 -8.24 11.52
C LYS A 119 -10.14 -9.26 10.89
N GLY A 120 -10.55 -9.05 9.64
CA GLY A 120 -11.45 -9.94 8.90
C GLY A 120 -10.76 -11.10 8.17
N ILE A 121 -9.44 -11.27 8.30
CA ILE A 121 -8.64 -12.24 7.54
C ILE A 121 -8.32 -13.45 8.42
N ALA A 122 -8.56 -14.67 7.89
CA ALA A 122 -8.03 -15.88 8.49
C ALA A 122 -6.52 -15.99 8.23
N PRO A 123 -5.67 -16.00 9.29
CA PRO A 123 -4.24 -16.01 9.08
C PRO A 123 -3.75 -17.35 8.54
N LEU A 124 -2.80 -17.31 7.58
CA LEU A 124 -1.97 -18.46 7.30
C LEU A 124 -1.03 -18.69 8.48
N LYS A 125 -0.83 -19.97 8.83
CA LYS A 125 0.05 -20.32 9.94
C LYS A 125 1.41 -20.75 9.44
N LEU A 126 2.44 -20.23 10.08
CA LEU A 126 3.84 -20.62 9.89
C LEU A 126 4.37 -21.12 11.26
N GLY A 127 4.28 -22.43 11.49
CA GLY A 127 4.53 -23.01 12.81
C GLY A 127 3.49 -22.54 13.84
N SER A 128 3.94 -21.87 14.90
CA SER A 128 3.10 -21.27 15.94
C SER A 128 2.56 -19.88 15.57
N ASP A 129 3.20 -19.20 14.61
CA ASP A 129 2.96 -17.80 14.32
C ASP A 129 2.03 -17.62 13.12
N ALA A 130 1.47 -16.42 12.97
CA ALA A 130 0.70 -16.02 11.82
C ALA A 130 1.64 -15.41 10.76
N ASP A 131 1.43 -15.75 9.49
CA ASP A 131 2.04 -15.02 8.39
C ASP A 131 1.43 -13.61 8.30
N PRO A 132 2.21 -12.53 8.45
CA PRO A 132 1.67 -11.17 8.44
C PRO A 132 1.38 -10.61 7.05
N HIS A 133 1.88 -11.23 5.97
CA HIS A 133 1.89 -10.69 4.61
C HIS A 133 0.56 -10.86 3.86
N ALA A 134 -0.55 -10.65 4.57
CA ALA A 134 -1.89 -10.93 4.02
C ALA A 134 -2.25 -10.06 2.80
N TRP A 135 -1.66 -8.89 2.64
CA TRP A 135 -1.83 -8.00 1.48
C TRP A 135 -1.35 -8.60 0.16
N GLN A 136 -0.52 -9.64 0.19
CA GLN A 136 -0.06 -10.34 -1.02
C GLN A 136 -1.19 -11.07 -1.77
N SER A 137 -2.33 -11.30 -1.15
CA SER A 137 -3.57 -11.69 -1.82
C SER A 137 -4.45 -10.48 -2.09
N VAL A 138 -4.80 -10.23 -3.35
CA VAL A 138 -5.72 -9.13 -3.71
C VAL A 138 -7.10 -9.33 -3.08
N ALA A 139 -7.54 -10.58 -2.88
CA ALA A 139 -8.78 -10.86 -2.15
C ALA A 139 -8.71 -10.36 -0.70
N ASN A 140 -7.57 -10.56 -0.02
CA ASN A 140 -7.35 -10.01 1.31
C ASN A 140 -7.24 -8.48 1.29
N ALA A 141 -6.56 -7.89 0.30
CA ALA A 141 -6.48 -6.43 0.16
C ALA A 141 -7.86 -5.76 0.14
N LYS A 142 -8.89 -6.44 -0.39
CA LYS A 142 -10.27 -5.94 -0.32
C LYS A 142 -10.81 -5.92 1.10
N ILE A 143 -10.41 -6.87 1.96
CA ILE A 143 -10.78 -6.88 3.38
C ILE A 143 -10.10 -5.70 4.10
N TYR A 144 -8.80 -5.47 3.86
CA TYR A 144 -8.10 -4.27 4.37
C TYR A 144 -8.85 -2.99 4.03
N VAL A 145 -9.26 -2.84 2.77
CA VAL A 145 -9.99 -1.64 2.30
C VAL A 145 -11.33 -1.50 3.02
N ALA A 146 -12.06 -2.60 3.25
CA ALA A 146 -13.31 -2.57 3.98
C ALA A 146 -13.13 -2.19 5.46
N ASP A 147 -12.13 -2.78 6.14
CA ASP A 147 -11.82 -2.46 7.55
C ASP A 147 -11.37 -1.00 7.70
N ILE A 148 -10.55 -0.49 6.78
CA ILE A 148 -10.11 0.92 6.74
C ILE A 148 -11.31 1.85 6.49
N ARG A 149 -12.19 1.54 5.54
CA ARG A 149 -13.43 2.30 5.30
C ARG A 149 -14.25 2.43 6.56
N ASP A 150 -14.52 1.32 7.22
CA ASP A 150 -15.37 1.29 8.41
C ASP A 150 -14.73 2.08 9.56
N ALA A 151 -13.40 2.01 9.68
CA ALA A 151 -12.65 2.79 10.66
C ALA A 151 -12.71 4.29 10.39
N LEU A 152 -12.54 4.72 9.12
CA LEU A 152 -12.63 6.12 8.74
C LEU A 152 -14.05 6.67 8.94
N MET A 153 -15.08 5.91 8.55
CA MET A 153 -16.49 6.27 8.77
C MET A 153 -16.84 6.43 10.25
N ALA A 154 -16.25 5.59 11.12
CA ALA A 154 -16.44 5.70 12.56
C ALA A 154 -15.70 6.90 13.16
N ALA A 155 -14.51 7.23 12.64
CA ALA A 155 -13.69 8.34 13.12
C ALA A 155 -14.19 9.71 12.63
N ASP A 156 -14.79 9.76 11.44
CA ASP A 156 -15.39 10.95 10.85
C ASP A 156 -16.73 10.61 10.16
N PRO A 157 -17.83 10.57 10.93
CA PRO A 157 -19.16 10.28 10.39
C PRO A 157 -19.68 11.35 9.40
N ALA A 158 -19.14 12.56 9.44
CA ALA A 158 -19.56 13.63 8.53
C ALA A 158 -19.16 13.34 7.08
N ASP A 159 -18.02 12.69 6.88
CA ASP A 159 -17.50 12.31 5.57
C ASP A 159 -17.72 10.81 5.23
N ALA A 160 -18.57 10.11 5.98
CA ALA A 160 -18.83 8.67 5.82
C ALA A 160 -19.22 8.26 4.39
N GLU A 161 -20.06 9.05 3.71
CA GLU A 161 -20.48 8.76 2.32
C GLU A 161 -19.33 8.89 1.32
N VAL A 162 -18.40 9.83 1.57
CA VAL A 162 -17.19 9.99 0.74
C VAL A 162 -16.30 8.76 0.88
N PHE A 163 -16.04 8.30 2.11
CA PHE A 163 -15.25 7.11 2.36
C PHE A 163 -15.87 5.84 1.77
N ARG A 164 -17.20 5.71 1.84
CA ARG A 164 -17.93 4.60 1.22
C ARG A 164 -17.75 4.60 -0.30
N ALA A 165 -18.00 5.73 -0.94
CA ALA A 165 -17.90 5.85 -2.40
C ALA A 165 -16.46 5.60 -2.90
N ASN A 166 -15.45 6.15 -2.20
CA ASN A 166 -14.06 5.92 -2.53
C ASN A 166 -13.67 4.44 -2.38
N ALA A 167 -14.09 3.80 -1.28
CA ALA A 167 -13.84 2.38 -1.06
C ALA A 167 -14.48 1.52 -2.14
N GLU A 168 -15.74 1.77 -2.52
CA GLU A 168 -16.43 1.04 -3.60
C GLU A 168 -15.67 1.16 -4.93
N ASN A 169 -15.23 2.38 -5.27
CA ASN A 169 -14.42 2.60 -6.47
C ASN A 169 -13.11 1.81 -6.43
N TYR A 170 -12.40 1.86 -5.29
CA TYR A 170 -11.12 1.16 -5.15
C TYR A 170 -11.28 -0.36 -5.13
N LEU A 171 -12.32 -0.89 -4.50
CA LEU A 171 -12.68 -2.31 -4.54
C LEU A 171 -12.93 -2.79 -5.98
N GLY A 172 -13.62 -2.01 -6.81
CA GLY A 172 -13.79 -2.32 -8.23
C GLY A 172 -12.48 -2.40 -9.01
N ARG A 173 -11.51 -1.53 -8.68
CA ARG A 173 -10.16 -1.58 -9.25
C ARG A 173 -9.39 -2.83 -8.77
N LEU A 174 -9.54 -3.23 -7.50
CA LEU A 174 -8.94 -4.46 -6.97
C LEU A 174 -9.55 -5.71 -7.59
N ASP A 175 -10.86 -5.73 -7.86
CA ASP A 175 -11.48 -6.85 -8.60
C ASP A 175 -10.93 -7.00 -10.02
N ALA A 176 -10.65 -5.88 -10.69
CA ALA A 176 -9.98 -5.91 -12.00
C ALA A 176 -8.54 -6.45 -11.87
N LEU A 177 -7.81 -5.99 -10.87
CA LEU A 177 -6.44 -6.44 -10.60
C LEU A 177 -6.37 -7.94 -10.29
N ASP A 178 -7.28 -8.49 -9.49
CA ASP A 178 -7.32 -9.94 -9.19
C ASP A 178 -7.50 -10.77 -10.46
N ARG A 179 -8.37 -10.30 -11.37
CA ARG A 179 -8.54 -10.96 -12.69
C ARG A 179 -7.28 -10.86 -13.55
N GLU A 180 -6.62 -9.69 -13.58
CA GLU A 180 -5.35 -9.50 -14.29
C GLU A 180 -4.29 -10.48 -13.78
N VAL A 181 -4.13 -10.62 -12.46
CA VAL A 181 -3.16 -11.54 -11.84
C VAL A 181 -3.47 -12.98 -12.21
N ARG A 182 -4.72 -13.44 -12.09
CA ARG A 182 -5.12 -14.81 -12.45
C ARG A 182 -4.87 -15.12 -13.93
N GLN A 183 -5.19 -14.20 -14.83
CA GLN A 183 -4.94 -14.34 -16.25
C GLN A 183 -3.44 -14.42 -16.56
N ALA A 184 -2.63 -13.60 -15.91
CA ALA A 184 -1.19 -13.59 -16.09
C ALA A 184 -0.54 -14.89 -15.56
N VAL A 185 -0.93 -15.36 -14.37
CA VAL A 185 -0.43 -16.63 -13.81
C VAL A 185 -0.84 -17.82 -14.68
N ALA A 186 -2.01 -17.79 -15.30
CA ALA A 186 -2.44 -18.85 -16.21
C ALA A 186 -1.51 -19.03 -17.44
N GLN A 187 -0.74 -17.99 -17.81
CA GLN A 187 0.26 -18.05 -18.89
C GLN A 187 1.55 -18.78 -18.48
N ILE A 188 1.79 -18.95 -17.17
CA ILE A 188 3.01 -19.61 -16.67
C ILE A 188 2.77 -21.14 -16.69
N PRO A 189 3.67 -21.92 -17.34
CA PRO A 189 3.58 -23.38 -17.29
C PRO A 189 3.59 -23.92 -15.87
N PRO A 190 2.78 -24.93 -15.50
CA PRO A 190 2.69 -25.43 -14.13
C PRO A 190 4.03 -25.87 -13.53
N ASN A 191 4.92 -26.44 -14.34
CA ASN A 191 6.26 -26.86 -13.93
C ASN A 191 7.25 -25.71 -13.70
N HIS A 192 6.91 -24.47 -14.12
CA HIS A 192 7.71 -23.25 -13.86
C HIS A 192 7.18 -22.44 -12.68
N ARG A 193 6.11 -22.86 -12.00
CA ARG A 193 5.47 -22.11 -10.90
C ARG A 193 6.14 -22.30 -9.54
N LYS A 194 7.47 -22.51 -9.55
CA LYS A 194 8.31 -22.51 -8.34
C LYS A 194 9.44 -21.52 -8.51
N VAL A 195 9.60 -20.65 -7.53
CA VAL A 195 10.59 -19.56 -7.56
C VAL A 195 11.24 -19.40 -6.18
N ILE A 196 12.38 -18.68 -6.17
CA ILE A 196 13.03 -18.26 -4.92
C ILE A 196 12.80 -16.77 -4.74
N SER A 197 12.32 -16.38 -3.55
CA SER A 197 12.32 -15.01 -3.03
C SER A 197 13.34 -14.86 -1.91
N THR A 198 13.58 -13.65 -1.42
CA THR A 198 14.58 -13.42 -0.37
C THR A 198 14.08 -13.88 0.99
N HIS A 199 12.82 -13.51 1.35
CA HIS A 199 12.16 -13.96 2.57
C HIS A 199 10.76 -14.54 2.29
N ASP A 200 10.15 -15.17 3.29
CA ASP A 200 8.88 -15.88 3.16
C ASP A 200 7.68 -14.92 3.29
N ALA A 201 7.52 -14.04 2.29
CA ALA A 201 6.47 -13.02 2.24
C ALA A 201 5.29 -13.39 1.34
N PHE A 202 5.41 -14.39 0.50
CA PHE A 202 4.45 -14.63 -0.59
C PHE A 202 3.50 -15.80 -0.34
N GLY A 203 3.35 -16.25 0.92
CA GLY A 203 2.48 -17.36 1.28
C GLY A 203 1.02 -17.16 0.84
N TYR A 204 0.45 -15.98 1.06
CA TYR A 204 -0.91 -15.65 0.62
C TYR A 204 -1.03 -15.51 -0.90
N PHE A 205 0.03 -15.05 -1.58
CA PHE A 205 0.05 -15.03 -3.04
C PHE A 205 0.07 -16.46 -3.60
N ALA A 206 0.90 -17.34 -3.02
CA ALA A 206 0.97 -18.75 -3.38
C ALA A 206 -0.39 -19.44 -3.23
N ALA A 207 -1.05 -19.24 -2.10
CA ALA A 207 -2.37 -19.81 -1.82
C ALA A 207 -3.46 -19.28 -2.77
N ALA A 208 -3.41 -17.99 -3.17
CA ALA A 208 -4.40 -17.36 -4.02
C ALA A 208 -4.23 -17.68 -5.52
N TYR A 209 -2.98 -17.83 -5.99
CA TYR A 209 -2.65 -17.83 -7.42
C TYR A 209 -1.84 -19.03 -7.88
N GLY A 210 -1.29 -19.85 -6.98
CA GLY A 210 -0.65 -21.12 -7.33
C GLY A 210 0.78 -20.99 -7.86
N ILE A 211 1.54 -19.97 -7.43
CA ILE A 211 3.00 -19.89 -7.59
C ILE A 211 3.65 -20.16 -6.25
N GLU A 212 4.46 -21.19 -6.15
CA GLU A 212 5.17 -21.58 -4.94
C GLU A 212 6.45 -20.73 -4.76
N PHE A 213 6.58 -20.11 -3.61
CA PHE A 213 7.78 -19.37 -3.23
C PHE A 213 8.56 -20.16 -2.18
N ILE A 214 9.86 -20.24 -2.36
CA ILE A 214 10.80 -20.84 -1.43
C ILE A 214 11.78 -19.72 -1.03
N ALA A 215 12.00 -19.54 0.27
CA ALA A 215 12.83 -18.46 0.76
C ALA A 215 13.94 -18.98 1.69
N PRO A 216 15.16 -18.41 1.63
CA PRO A 216 16.23 -18.67 2.58
C PRO A 216 15.97 -18.04 3.96
N LEU A 217 15.35 -16.85 4.00
CA LEU A 217 14.89 -16.19 5.22
C LEU A 217 13.47 -16.66 5.56
N GLY A 218 13.15 -16.65 6.85
CA GLY A 218 11.80 -16.87 7.34
C GLY A 218 10.87 -15.67 7.03
N VAL A 219 9.77 -15.60 7.78
CA VAL A 219 8.72 -14.56 7.64
C VAL A 219 9.23 -13.16 7.99
N SER A 220 10.24 -13.07 8.87
CA SER A 220 10.90 -11.82 9.26
C SER A 220 12.29 -11.75 8.64
N THR A 221 12.64 -10.56 8.20
CA THR A 221 13.99 -10.23 7.68
C THR A 221 15.02 -10.02 8.79
N GLU A 222 14.62 -10.03 10.06
CA GLU A 222 15.49 -9.79 11.21
C GLU A 222 16.57 -10.87 11.39
N ALA A 223 16.28 -12.10 10.98
CA ALA A 223 17.20 -13.22 11.15
C ALA A 223 18.26 -13.27 10.04
N GLU A 224 19.52 -13.54 10.42
CA GLU A 224 20.58 -13.82 9.45
C GLU A 224 20.44 -15.25 8.88
N VAL A 225 20.70 -15.38 7.57
CA VAL A 225 20.70 -16.69 6.90
C VAL A 225 21.98 -17.44 7.23
N SER A 226 21.87 -18.64 7.79
CA SER A 226 23.03 -19.48 8.06
C SER A 226 23.63 -20.04 6.76
N ALA A 227 24.95 -20.36 6.78
CA ALA A 227 25.63 -21.04 5.66
C ALA A 227 24.97 -22.39 5.32
N ARG A 228 24.38 -23.06 6.32
CA ARG A 228 23.66 -24.32 6.15
C ARG A 228 22.37 -24.13 5.36
N ASP A 229 21.61 -23.05 5.66
CA ASP A 229 20.37 -22.75 4.94
C ASP A 229 20.65 -22.35 3.50
N ILE A 230 21.69 -21.57 3.26
CA ILE A 230 22.15 -21.25 1.89
C ILE A 230 22.47 -22.53 1.11
N SER A 231 23.26 -23.45 1.70
CA SER A 231 23.61 -24.72 1.05
C SER A 231 22.39 -25.58 0.78
N ARG A 232 21.42 -25.61 1.70
CA ARG A 232 20.14 -26.33 1.53
C ARG A 232 19.34 -25.76 0.36
N ILE A 233 19.18 -24.44 0.29
CA ILE A 233 18.47 -23.76 -0.80
C ILE A 233 19.13 -24.03 -2.17
N ILE A 234 20.47 -23.92 -2.26
CA ILE A 234 21.21 -24.19 -3.49
C ILE A 234 20.97 -25.63 -3.96
N THR A 235 21.02 -26.60 -3.03
CA THR A 235 20.72 -28.00 -3.34
C THR A 235 19.29 -28.18 -3.83
N GLN A 236 18.32 -27.54 -3.19
CA GLN A 236 16.91 -27.61 -3.54
C GLN A 236 16.64 -26.98 -4.92
N VAL A 237 17.21 -25.80 -5.20
CA VAL A 237 17.10 -25.11 -6.50
C VAL A 237 17.57 -26.03 -7.64
N LYS A 238 18.74 -26.66 -7.47
CA LYS A 238 19.32 -27.59 -8.45
C LYS A 238 18.45 -28.84 -8.62
N ALA A 239 18.01 -29.45 -7.51
CA ALA A 239 17.22 -30.67 -7.52
C ALA A 239 15.83 -30.48 -8.17
N LEU A 240 15.21 -29.33 -7.96
CA LEU A 240 13.88 -29.02 -8.48
C LEU A 240 13.90 -28.31 -9.84
N GLY A 241 15.10 -27.96 -10.35
CA GLY A 241 15.23 -27.22 -11.62
C GLY A 241 14.54 -25.86 -11.58
N ILE A 242 14.61 -25.15 -10.46
CA ILE A 242 13.93 -23.86 -10.30
C ILE A 242 14.50 -22.86 -11.30
N PRO A 243 13.68 -22.24 -12.18
CA PRO A 243 14.19 -21.46 -13.31
C PRO A 243 14.67 -20.06 -12.91
N ALA A 244 14.14 -19.49 -11.82
CA ALA A 244 14.41 -18.11 -11.47
C ALA A 244 14.47 -17.87 -9.95
N VAL A 245 15.30 -16.91 -9.58
CA VAL A 245 15.39 -16.29 -8.25
C VAL A 245 15.01 -14.80 -8.37
N PHE A 246 14.36 -14.27 -7.38
CA PHE A 246 13.92 -12.87 -7.38
C PHE A 246 14.58 -12.08 -6.24
N LEU A 247 14.98 -10.87 -6.53
CA LEU A 247 15.43 -9.89 -5.55
C LEU A 247 14.22 -9.26 -4.87
N GLU A 248 14.43 -8.61 -3.72
CA GLU A 248 13.40 -7.80 -3.06
C GLU A 248 13.92 -6.39 -2.76
N ASN A 249 13.05 -5.39 -2.87
CA ASN A 249 13.44 -3.99 -2.72
C ASN A 249 13.88 -3.61 -1.29
N ILE A 250 13.48 -4.38 -0.29
CA ILE A 250 13.79 -4.15 1.13
C ILE A 250 15.05 -4.89 1.62
N SER A 251 15.68 -5.70 0.77
CA SER A 251 16.74 -6.62 1.17
C SER A 251 18.02 -6.44 0.35
N ASP A 252 19.16 -6.80 0.95
CA ASP A 252 20.45 -6.88 0.23
C ASP A 252 20.41 -8.02 -0.81
N ASP A 253 20.78 -7.71 -2.04
CA ASP A 253 20.69 -8.63 -3.17
C ASP A 253 21.84 -9.66 -3.28
N ARG A 254 22.91 -9.51 -2.48
CA ARG A 254 24.11 -10.36 -2.55
C ARG A 254 23.80 -11.84 -2.37
N LEU A 255 22.89 -12.17 -1.45
CA LEU A 255 22.50 -13.55 -1.21
C LEU A 255 21.84 -14.16 -2.46
N MET A 256 20.89 -13.48 -3.04
CA MET A 256 20.15 -13.98 -4.21
C MET A 256 21.03 -14.05 -5.45
N ARG A 257 21.95 -13.10 -5.64
CA ARG A 257 22.98 -13.16 -6.69
C ARG A 257 23.91 -14.35 -6.52
N ARG A 258 24.30 -14.67 -5.29
CA ARG A 258 25.10 -15.85 -4.99
C ARG A 258 24.35 -17.14 -5.33
N ILE A 259 23.10 -17.28 -4.90
CA ILE A 259 22.25 -18.45 -5.21
C ILE A 259 22.11 -18.60 -6.74
N SER A 260 21.84 -17.51 -7.47
CA SER A 260 21.78 -17.48 -8.94
C SER A 260 23.10 -18.02 -9.56
N ALA A 261 24.25 -17.49 -9.13
CA ALA A 261 25.57 -17.87 -9.66
C ALA A 261 25.89 -19.35 -9.41
N GLU A 262 25.56 -19.87 -8.22
CA GLU A 262 25.87 -21.26 -7.85
C GLU A 262 24.88 -22.29 -8.43
N THR A 263 23.67 -21.87 -8.83
CA THR A 263 22.62 -22.77 -9.31
C THR A 263 22.38 -22.69 -10.82
N GLY A 264 22.74 -21.58 -11.45
CA GLY A 264 22.38 -21.25 -12.82
C GLY A 264 20.95 -20.75 -12.98
N ALA A 265 20.14 -20.64 -11.90
CA ALA A 265 18.84 -20.02 -11.95
C ALA A 265 18.98 -18.52 -12.27
N ARG A 266 18.19 -18.02 -13.23
CA ARG A 266 18.30 -16.61 -13.64
C ARG A 266 17.73 -15.66 -12.59
N ILE A 267 18.22 -14.41 -12.55
CA ILE A 267 17.58 -13.34 -11.78
C ILE A 267 16.37 -12.87 -12.57
N GLY A 268 15.16 -13.11 -12.01
CA GLY A 268 13.88 -12.80 -12.66
C GLY A 268 13.47 -11.33 -12.53
N GLY A 269 14.20 -10.55 -11.73
CA GLY A 269 13.91 -9.14 -11.42
C GLY A 269 13.76 -8.90 -9.93
N THR A 270 13.28 -7.70 -9.57
CA THR A 270 12.98 -7.32 -8.19
C THR A 270 11.47 -7.43 -7.95
N LEU A 271 11.08 -8.08 -6.87
CA LEU A 271 9.71 -8.08 -6.35
C LEU A 271 9.60 -7.06 -5.21
N TYR A 272 8.45 -6.47 -5.09
CA TYR A 272 8.09 -5.60 -3.98
C TYR A 272 7.22 -6.43 -3.02
N SER A 273 7.78 -6.78 -1.87
CA SER A 273 7.11 -7.61 -0.87
C SER A 273 6.35 -6.75 0.14
N ASP A 274 7.06 -5.90 0.88
CA ASP A 274 6.56 -5.23 2.09
C ASP A 274 6.54 -3.71 1.97
N SER A 275 7.02 -3.17 0.88
CA SER A 275 7.11 -1.72 0.70
C SER A 275 6.80 -1.29 -0.73
N LEU A 276 6.13 -0.15 -0.85
CA LEU A 276 5.98 0.59 -2.11
C LEU A 276 7.25 1.40 -2.39
N THR A 277 7.41 1.87 -3.62
CA THR A 277 8.42 2.87 -3.97
C THR A 277 7.92 4.29 -3.65
N ASP A 278 8.80 5.27 -3.81
CA ASP A 278 8.39 6.67 -3.92
C ASP A 278 7.54 6.90 -5.19
N GLU A 279 7.00 8.12 -5.32
CA GLU A 279 6.12 8.50 -6.43
C GLU A 279 6.76 8.38 -7.82
N LYS A 280 8.10 8.39 -7.91
CA LYS A 280 8.86 8.30 -9.17
C LYS A 280 9.29 6.88 -9.50
N GLY A 281 9.13 5.97 -8.57
CA GLY A 281 9.48 4.57 -8.73
C GLY A 281 8.46 3.80 -9.56
N VAL A 282 8.70 2.49 -9.69
CA VAL A 282 7.87 1.61 -10.54
C VAL A 282 6.65 1.03 -9.83
N ALA A 283 6.60 1.12 -8.50
CA ALA A 283 5.55 0.56 -7.66
C ALA A 283 5.06 1.58 -6.59
N PRO A 284 4.62 2.80 -6.97
CA PRO A 284 4.24 3.84 -6.02
C PRO A 284 2.88 3.57 -5.35
N THR A 285 2.07 2.66 -5.87
CA THR A 285 0.79 2.25 -5.31
C THR A 285 0.71 0.73 -5.18
N TYR A 286 -0.20 0.24 -4.34
CA TYR A 286 -0.44 -1.21 -4.22
C TYR A 286 -0.77 -1.87 -5.56
N ILE A 287 -1.61 -1.24 -6.37
CA ILE A 287 -1.97 -1.76 -7.69
C ILE A 287 -0.74 -1.83 -8.61
N ASP A 288 0.10 -0.81 -8.60
CA ASP A 288 1.33 -0.80 -9.40
C ASP A 288 2.34 -1.85 -8.90
N MET A 289 2.44 -2.02 -7.58
CA MET A 289 3.26 -3.07 -6.95
C MET A 289 2.86 -4.46 -7.45
N VAL A 290 1.59 -4.80 -7.36
CA VAL A 290 1.08 -6.12 -7.79
C VAL A 290 1.27 -6.32 -9.29
N ARG A 291 1.02 -5.29 -10.11
CA ARG A 291 1.26 -5.34 -11.57
C ARG A 291 2.73 -5.50 -11.91
N HIS A 292 3.61 -4.79 -11.21
CA HIS A 292 5.05 -4.95 -11.38
C HIS A 292 5.48 -6.38 -11.05
N ASN A 293 5.06 -6.89 -9.89
CA ASN A 293 5.41 -8.24 -9.43
C ASN A 293 4.94 -9.31 -10.42
N ILE A 294 3.69 -9.26 -10.86
CA ILE A 294 3.19 -10.26 -11.80
C ILE A 294 3.86 -10.18 -13.18
N LYS A 295 4.21 -8.97 -13.63
CA LYS A 295 4.98 -8.78 -14.86
C LYS A 295 6.39 -9.39 -14.73
N ALA A 296 7.09 -9.18 -13.62
CA ALA A 296 8.40 -9.77 -13.36
C ALA A 296 8.31 -11.29 -13.35
N LEU A 297 7.33 -11.86 -12.64
CA LEU A 297 7.09 -13.31 -12.59
C LEU A 297 6.82 -13.90 -13.98
N THR A 298 5.87 -13.33 -14.73
CA THR A 298 5.53 -13.83 -16.07
C THR A 298 6.69 -13.73 -17.06
N SER A 299 7.43 -12.60 -17.05
CA SER A 299 8.60 -12.40 -17.90
C SER A 299 9.70 -13.43 -17.62
N ALA A 300 9.84 -13.86 -16.36
CA ALA A 300 10.84 -14.81 -15.94
C ALA A 300 10.39 -16.28 -16.14
N LEU A 301 9.12 -16.59 -16.14
CA LEU A 301 8.61 -17.95 -16.00
C LEU A 301 7.81 -18.47 -17.19
N ALA A 302 7.34 -17.61 -18.10
CA ALA A 302 6.49 -18.01 -19.23
C ALA A 302 7.27 -18.67 -20.40
N ASN A 303 8.61 -18.63 -20.40
CA ASN A 303 9.47 -19.18 -21.46
C ASN A 303 10.21 -20.44 -21.00
#